data_04a6f415f2382a633ebbc1de1cf073be
#
_entry.id   04a6f415f2382a633ebbc1de1cf073be
#
_cell.length_a   1.000
_cell.length_b   1.000
_cell.length_c   1.000
_cell.angle_alpha   90.00
_cell.angle_beta   90.00
_cell.angle_gamma   90.00
#
_symmetry.space_group_name_H-M   'P 1'
#
loop_
_entity.id
_entity.type
_entity.pdbx_description
1 polymer ?
#
loop_
_entity_poly.entity_id
_entity_poly.type
_entity_poly.pdbx_seq_one_letter_code
_entity_poly.pdbx_strand_id
1 'polypeptide(L)' 'MNIKTKITFNYVNNKYAQIAYQSLYPDNEGFVESYVDDTKLVCIIENENISTVLNTIEDLIQCEKMIEMTSEIL' A
#
# COMPACT_ATOMS: atom_id res chain seq x y z
N MET A 1 8.75 -15.59 15.50
CA MET A 1 9.57 -14.51 14.91
C MET A 1 8.65 -13.51 14.21
N ASN A 2 8.87 -12.22 14.45
CA ASN A 2 8.03 -11.20 13.86
C ASN A 2 8.67 -10.66 12.57
N ILE A 3 7.88 -10.62 11.49
CA ILE A 3 8.37 -10.19 10.17
C ILE A 3 7.80 -8.80 9.91
N LYS A 4 8.66 -7.84 9.64
CA LYS A 4 8.26 -6.47 9.34
C LYS A 4 8.77 -6.08 7.95
N THR A 5 7.86 -5.65 7.08
CA THR A 5 8.18 -5.28 5.71
C THR A 5 7.63 -3.90 5.41
N LYS A 6 8.43 -3.08 4.75
CA LYS A 6 8.04 -1.73 4.34
C LYS A 6 7.99 -1.66 2.81
N ILE A 7 6.86 -1.19 2.28
CA ILE A 7 6.67 -0.99 0.85
C ILE A 7 6.41 0.49 0.61
N THR A 8 7.10 1.08 -0.35
CA THR A 8 6.92 2.48 -0.71
C THR A 8 6.50 2.58 -2.16
N PHE A 9 5.37 3.25 -2.42
CA PHE A 9 4.90 3.56 -3.76
C PHE A 9 5.15 5.04 -4.03
N ASN A 10 5.77 5.35 -5.17
CA ASN A 10 6.09 6.73 -5.56
C ASN A 10 5.09 7.22 -6.60
N TYR A 11 4.57 8.44 -6.40
CA TYR A 11 3.60 9.05 -7.31
C TYR A 11 4.15 10.38 -7.85
N VAL A 12 3.49 10.89 -8.88
CA VAL A 12 3.89 12.14 -9.53
C VAL A 12 3.71 13.34 -8.60
N ASN A 13 2.65 13.30 -7.78
CA ASN A 13 2.36 14.38 -6.84
C ASN A 13 1.62 13.84 -5.61
N ASN A 14 1.45 14.71 -4.62
CA ASN A 14 0.79 14.38 -3.36
C ASN A 14 -0.66 13.95 -3.55
N LYS A 15 -1.36 14.54 -4.52
CA LYS A 15 -2.76 14.23 -4.77
C LYS A 15 -2.96 12.74 -5.08
N TYR A 16 -2.11 12.18 -5.95
CA TYR A 16 -2.19 10.77 -6.29
C TYR A 16 -1.84 9.87 -5.11
N ALA A 17 -0.87 10.27 -4.30
CA ALA A 17 -0.51 9.53 -3.09
C ALA A 17 -1.69 9.49 -2.12
N GLN A 18 -2.40 10.60 -1.94
CA GLN A 18 -3.58 10.66 -1.07
C GLN A 18 -4.72 9.80 -1.60
N ILE A 19 -4.97 9.82 -2.90
CA ILE A 19 -5.99 8.97 -3.53
C ILE A 19 -5.66 7.50 -3.30
N ALA A 20 -4.42 7.11 -3.52
CA ALA A 20 -3.98 5.74 -3.30
C ALA A 20 -4.17 5.33 -1.84
N TYR A 21 -3.79 6.18 -0.91
CA TYR A 21 -3.94 5.93 0.51
C TYR A 21 -5.40 5.66 0.88
N GLN A 22 -6.31 6.52 0.42
CA GLN A 22 -7.73 6.38 0.71
C GLN A 22 -8.32 5.12 0.11
N SER A 23 -7.86 4.73 -1.08
CA SER A 23 -8.34 3.54 -1.77
C SER A 23 -7.86 2.25 -1.11
N LEU A 24 -6.65 2.25 -0.55
CA LEU A 24 -6.08 1.06 0.09
C LEU A 24 -6.46 0.94 1.57
N TYR A 25 -6.80 2.04 2.20
CA TYR A 25 -7.05 2.10 3.64
C TYR A 25 -8.08 1.07 4.15
N PRO A 26 -9.23 0.89 3.48
CA PRO A 26 -10.21 -0.09 3.96
C PRO A 26 -9.73 -1.53 3.97
N ASP A 27 -8.72 -1.85 3.15
CA ASP A 27 -8.18 -3.20 3.05
C ASP A 27 -7.02 -3.44 4.02
N ASN A 28 -6.59 -2.41 4.72
CA ASN A 28 -5.49 -2.50 5.68
C ASN A 28 -6.02 -2.93 7.04
N GLU A 29 -6.02 -4.24 7.25
CA GLU A 29 -6.38 -4.83 8.54
C GLU A 29 -5.30 -4.54 9.59
N GLY A 30 -5.54 -4.94 10.83
CA GLY A 30 -4.75 -4.53 11.98
C GLY A 30 -3.25 -4.78 11.95
N PHE A 31 -2.73 -5.54 11.01
CA PHE A 31 -1.30 -5.80 10.89
C PHE A 31 -0.63 -4.98 9.79
N VAL A 32 -1.36 -4.05 9.17
CA VAL A 32 -0.83 -3.16 8.12
C VAL A 32 -1.04 -1.73 8.55
N GLU A 33 0.03 -0.95 8.53
CA GLU A 33 -0.03 0.49 8.76
C GLU A 33 0.32 1.21 7.46
N SER A 34 -0.39 2.29 7.16
CA SER A 34 -0.17 3.08 5.94
C SER A 34 -0.14 4.56 6.28
N TYR A 35 0.71 5.29 5.57
CA TYR A 35 0.72 6.75 5.66
C TYR A 35 1.25 7.36 4.37
N VAL A 36 0.95 8.63 4.16
CA VAL A 36 1.44 9.39 3.01
C VAL A 36 2.58 10.29 3.48
N ASP A 37 3.69 10.23 2.75
CA ASP A 37 4.85 11.10 2.97
C ASP A 37 5.14 11.85 1.67
N ASP A 38 4.62 13.07 1.55
CA ASP A 38 4.69 13.92 0.36
C ASP A 38 4.10 13.21 -0.87
N THR A 39 4.93 12.74 -1.79
CA THR A 39 4.49 12.04 -3.01
C THR A 39 4.49 10.53 -2.87
N LYS A 40 4.75 10.02 -1.67
CA LYS A 40 4.92 8.59 -1.44
C LYS A 40 3.82 8.03 -0.55
N LEU A 41 3.35 6.84 -0.89
CA LEU A 41 2.51 6.05 0.00
C LEU A 41 3.38 4.96 0.60
N VAL A 42 3.46 4.94 1.92
CA VAL A 42 4.27 3.96 2.66
C VAL A 42 3.35 2.99 3.37
N CYS A 43 3.58 1.70 3.16
CA CYS A 43 2.83 0.62 3.82
C CYS A 43 3.80 -0.23 4.62
N ILE A 44 3.48 -0.46 5.89
CA ILE A 44 4.30 -1.28 6.79
C ILE A 44 3.47 -2.48 7.19
N ILE A 45 3.97 -3.67 6.88
CA ILE A 45 3.32 -4.94 7.16
C ILE A 45 4.09 -5.65 8.26
N GLU A 46 3.40 -6.08 9.31
CA GLU A 46 4.03 -6.78 10.44
C GLU A 46 3.20 -7.98 10.80
N ASN A 47 3.78 -9.17 10.72
CA ASN A 47 3.10 -10.42 11.03
C ASN A 47 4.13 -11.52 11.31
N GLU A 48 3.73 -12.53 12.09
CA GLU A 48 4.60 -13.66 12.39
C GLU A 48 4.63 -14.70 11.27
N ASN A 49 3.61 -14.71 10.43
CA ASN A 49 3.47 -15.68 9.36
C ASN A 49 3.96 -15.13 8.03
N ILE A 50 5.00 -15.74 7.46
CA ILE A 50 5.60 -15.29 6.21
C ILE A 50 4.62 -15.38 5.02
N SER A 51 3.78 -16.41 4.99
CA SER A 51 2.80 -16.55 3.91
C SER A 51 1.79 -15.41 3.94
N THR A 52 1.35 -15.01 5.11
CA THR A 52 0.44 -13.86 5.28
C THR A 52 1.09 -12.58 4.79
N VAL A 53 2.36 -12.36 5.14
CA VAL A 53 3.11 -11.17 4.70
C VAL A 53 3.21 -11.14 3.17
N LEU A 54 3.59 -12.25 2.55
CA LEU A 54 3.72 -12.34 1.08
C LEU A 54 2.38 -12.12 0.38
N ASN A 55 1.31 -12.71 0.88
CA ASN A 55 -0.02 -12.52 0.28
C ASN A 55 -0.47 -11.07 0.40
N THR A 56 -0.21 -10.42 1.52
CA THR A 56 -0.55 -9.02 1.73
C THR A 56 0.23 -8.13 0.78
N ILE A 57 1.51 -8.41 0.57
CA ILE A 57 2.34 -7.66 -0.38
C ILE A 57 1.76 -7.76 -1.80
N GLU A 58 1.40 -8.96 -2.23
CA GLU A 58 0.80 -9.17 -3.55
C GLU A 58 -0.51 -8.41 -3.70
N ASP A 59 -1.38 -8.48 -2.70
CA ASP A 59 -2.66 -7.77 -2.72
C ASP A 59 -2.47 -6.26 -2.81
N LEU A 60 -1.53 -5.71 -2.04
CA LEU A 60 -1.24 -4.27 -2.07
C LEU A 60 -0.72 -3.84 -3.44
N ILE A 61 0.18 -4.62 -4.04
CA ILE A 61 0.73 -4.31 -5.36
C ILE A 61 -0.37 -4.35 -6.43
N GLN A 62 -1.24 -5.34 -6.39
CA GLN A 62 -2.35 -5.45 -7.34
C GLN A 62 -3.34 -4.30 -7.20
N CYS A 63 -3.70 -3.94 -5.98
CA CYS A 63 -4.59 -2.80 -5.73
C CYS A 63 -3.98 -1.50 -6.22
N GLU A 64 -2.69 -1.29 -5.98
CA GLU A 64 -1.99 -0.10 -6.44
C GLU A 64 -1.96 -0.01 -7.97
N LYS A 65 -1.74 -1.12 -8.66
CA LYS A 65 -1.76 -1.15 -10.13
C LYS A 65 -3.14 -0.80 -10.68
N MET A 66 -4.19 -1.25 -10.03
CA MET A 66 -5.56 -0.90 -10.43
C MET A 66 -5.81 0.60 -10.27
N ILE A 67 -5.31 1.19 -9.19
CA ILE A 67 -5.42 2.63 -8.95
C ILE A 67 -4.70 3.41 -10.04
N GLU A 68 -3.49 3.00 -10.41
CA GLU A 68 -2.71 3.64 -11.47
C GLU A 68 -3.46 3.59 -12.80
N MET A 69 -4.01 2.43 -13.16
CA MET A 69 -4.77 2.28 -14.40
C MET A 69 -6.00 3.18 -14.42
N THR A 70 -6.72 3.26 -13.32
CA THR A 70 -7.89 4.12 -13.19
C THR A 70 -7.50 5.60 -13.32
N SER A 71 -6.40 5.99 -12.70
CA SER A 71 -5.90 7.36 -12.74
C SER A 71 -5.48 7.78 -14.14
N GLU A 72 -4.93 6.87 -14.92
CA GLU A 72 -4.52 7.14 -16.31
C GLU A 72 -5.73 7.37 -17.22
N ILE A 73 -6.84 6.73 -16.93
CA ILE A 73 -8.09 6.88 -17.70
C ILE A 73 -8.76 8.21 -17.37
N LEU A 74 -8.63 8.66 -16.16
CA LEU A 74 -9.24 9.89 -15.70
C LEU A 74 -8.42 11.11 -16.13
#